data_dbf6bc46ec0b417375ed0c84b55b7134
#
_entry.id   dbf6bc46ec0b417375ed0c84b55b7134
#
_cell.length_a   1.000
_cell.length_b   1.000
_cell.length_c   1.000
_cell.angle_alpha   90.00
_cell.angle_beta   90.00
_cell.angle_gamma   90.00
#
_symmetry.space_group_name_H-M   'P 1'
#
loop_
_entity.id
_entity.type
_entity.pdbx_description
1 polymer ?
#
loop_
_entity_poly.entity_id
_entity_poly.type
_entity_poly.pdbx_seq_one_letter_code
_entity_poly.pdbx_strand_id
1 'polypeptide(L)'
;MSTVQLVAVHGNGGGAARFARLPAELPHDVALHAPTLPGFGGRPLGDVDGVAGLAAALREEVVALPRPRVLLGHGIGGSVALELLSSEPDLVDGLVLHAPVGTRLDTRWFPRLLRPRWVRRAVQVGISSPVLRPLWRRTIVRDVPAPFDAQFLAAYADAEAFGAMFDWLTATWFDGLPVLPDLPATILWGEDDRVLGADQRADYRRLLPRADERTVPGWGHFPMLSDPHAYGEVVAGVARTLVRRASEPGTGREAS
;
A
#
# COMPACT_ATOMS: atom_id res chain seq x y z
N MET A 1 -2.40 26.85 6.90
CA MET A 1 -2.06 25.79 5.91
C MET A 1 -3.27 24.90 5.76
N SER A 2 -3.62 24.48 4.53
CA SER A 2 -4.71 23.52 4.31
C SER A 2 -4.32 22.15 4.84
N THR A 3 -5.31 21.42 5.41
CA THR A 3 -5.12 20.07 5.92
C THR A 3 -4.78 19.09 4.79
N VAL A 4 -3.69 18.35 4.94
CA VAL A 4 -3.29 17.32 3.97
C VAL A 4 -4.23 16.12 4.07
N GLN A 5 -4.81 15.71 2.96
CA GLN A 5 -5.63 14.50 2.87
C GLN A 5 -4.73 13.30 2.58
N LEU A 6 -4.43 12.49 3.60
CA LEU A 6 -3.64 11.28 3.47
C LEU A 6 -4.55 10.10 3.16
N VAL A 7 -4.51 9.64 1.91
CA VAL A 7 -5.30 8.46 1.47
C VAL A 7 -4.44 7.22 1.59
N ALA A 8 -4.69 6.38 2.60
CA ALA A 8 -3.89 5.20 2.92
C ALA A 8 -4.55 3.92 2.39
N VAL A 9 -3.91 3.30 1.40
CA VAL A 9 -4.39 2.08 0.73
C VAL A 9 -3.66 0.87 1.29
N HIS A 10 -4.43 -0.09 1.78
CA HIS A 10 -3.95 -1.27 2.49
C HIS A 10 -3.27 -2.32 1.59
N GLY A 11 -2.53 -3.24 2.22
CA GLY A 11 -1.92 -4.41 1.58
C GLY A 11 -2.87 -5.60 1.39
N ASN A 12 -2.37 -6.67 0.77
CA ASN A 12 -3.12 -7.90 0.53
C ASN A 12 -3.64 -8.52 1.85
N GLY A 13 -4.88 -8.97 1.85
CA GLY A 13 -5.57 -9.46 3.06
C GLY A 13 -5.89 -8.36 4.07
N GLY A 14 -5.82 -7.09 3.69
CA GLY A 14 -6.12 -5.95 4.55
C GLY A 14 -7.51 -5.38 4.37
N GLY A 15 -7.62 -4.11 4.74
CA GLY A 15 -8.79 -3.24 4.72
C GLY A 15 -8.45 -1.98 5.51
N ALA A 16 -9.39 -1.07 5.69
CA ALA A 16 -9.21 0.15 6.51
C ALA A 16 -8.65 -0.14 7.91
N ALA A 17 -8.98 -1.32 8.47
CA ALA A 17 -8.51 -1.75 9.78
C ALA A 17 -6.97 -1.81 9.91
N ARG A 18 -6.24 -1.89 8.79
CA ARG A 18 -4.76 -1.81 8.81
C ARG A 18 -4.25 -0.50 9.39
N PHE A 19 -5.00 0.56 9.23
CA PHE A 19 -4.64 1.89 9.68
C PHE A 19 -5.47 2.35 10.89
N ALA A 20 -6.20 1.44 11.56
CA ALA A 20 -7.13 1.78 12.64
C ALA A 20 -6.47 2.50 13.84
N ARG A 21 -5.17 2.28 14.07
CA ARG A 21 -4.41 2.95 15.13
C ARG A 21 -3.86 4.32 14.73
N LEU A 22 -3.77 4.60 13.44
CA LEU A 22 -3.08 5.78 12.93
C LEU A 22 -3.81 7.11 13.17
N PRO A 23 -5.16 7.20 13.15
CA PRO A 23 -5.84 8.48 13.33
C PRO A 23 -5.51 9.21 14.64
N ALA A 24 -5.24 8.46 15.72
CA ALA A 24 -4.89 9.04 17.02
C ALA A 24 -3.45 9.57 17.08
N GLU A 25 -2.61 9.19 16.12
CA GLU A 25 -1.18 9.51 16.11
C GLU A 25 -0.81 10.56 15.05
N LEU A 26 -1.77 10.92 14.20
CA LEU A 26 -1.53 11.93 13.17
C LEU A 26 -1.71 13.35 13.76
N PRO A 27 -0.88 14.30 13.33
CA PRO A 27 -1.07 15.69 13.71
C PRO A 27 -2.33 16.27 13.07
N HIS A 28 -2.90 17.32 13.69
CA HIS A 28 -4.19 17.92 13.30
C HIS A 28 -4.26 18.49 11.88
N ASP A 29 -3.13 18.71 11.24
CA ASP A 29 -3.02 19.21 9.87
C ASP A 29 -2.92 18.08 8.82
N VAL A 30 -3.06 16.80 9.25
CA VAL A 30 -3.12 15.62 8.36
C VAL A 30 -4.37 14.81 8.68
N ALA A 31 -5.29 14.73 7.74
CA ALA A 31 -6.52 13.93 7.84
C ALA A 31 -6.33 12.58 7.15
N LEU A 32 -6.59 11.48 7.85
CA LEU A 32 -6.49 10.12 7.30
C LEU A 32 -7.79 9.69 6.64
N HIS A 33 -7.68 9.20 5.42
CA HIS A 33 -8.71 8.45 4.70
C HIS A 33 -8.16 7.07 4.36
N ALA A 34 -8.76 6.02 4.88
CA ALA A 34 -8.31 4.65 4.67
C ALA A 34 -9.40 3.83 3.98
N PRO A 35 -9.54 3.92 2.65
CA PRO A 35 -10.54 3.16 1.93
C PRO A 35 -10.25 1.66 1.99
N THR A 36 -11.31 0.85 2.02
CA THR A 36 -11.22 -0.58 1.83
C THR A 36 -11.45 -0.90 0.36
N LEU A 37 -10.48 -1.50 -0.30
CA LEU A 37 -10.58 -1.91 -1.70
C LEU A 37 -11.61 -3.03 -1.88
N PRO A 38 -12.29 -3.12 -3.05
CA PRO A 38 -13.16 -4.25 -3.38
C PRO A 38 -12.45 -5.60 -3.22
N GLY A 39 -13.16 -6.59 -2.68
CA GLY A 39 -12.64 -7.92 -2.40
C GLY A 39 -11.81 -8.03 -1.11
N PHE A 40 -11.78 -7.00 -0.26
CA PHE A 40 -11.07 -6.99 1.02
C PHE A 40 -11.95 -6.43 2.14
N GLY A 41 -11.64 -6.83 3.40
CA GLY A 41 -12.25 -6.26 4.60
C GLY A 41 -13.78 -6.32 4.63
N GLY A 42 -14.38 -7.34 4.02
CA GLY A 42 -15.83 -7.51 3.89
C GLY A 42 -16.50 -6.71 2.76
N ARG A 43 -15.76 -5.89 2.02
CA ARG A 43 -16.27 -5.25 0.79
C ARG A 43 -16.26 -6.28 -0.34
N PRO A 44 -17.41 -6.58 -0.98
CA PRO A 44 -17.46 -7.53 -2.09
C PRO A 44 -16.53 -7.14 -3.24
N LEU A 45 -15.98 -8.13 -3.93
CA LEU A 45 -15.18 -7.89 -5.13
C LEU A 45 -16.04 -7.35 -6.28
N GLY A 46 -17.28 -7.86 -6.41
CA GLY A 46 -18.18 -7.49 -7.50
C GLY A 46 -17.59 -7.82 -8.87
N ASP A 47 -17.81 -6.92 -9.83
CA ASP A 47 -17.32 -7.05 -11.21
C ASP A 47 -15.90 -6.53 -11.41
N VAL A 48 -15.16 -6.28 -10.33
CA VAL A 48 -13.78 -5.78 -10.40
C VAL A 48 -12.88 -6.87 -10.97
N ASP A 49 -12.24 -6.58 -12.10
CA ASP A 49 -11.24 -7.42 -12.75
C ASP A 49 -9.95 -6.64 -12.94
N GLY A 50 -8.85 -7.21 -12.44
CA GLY A 50 -7.53 -6.63 -12.56
C GLY A 50 -7.22 -5.47 -11.60
N VAL A 51 -5.97 -5.01 -11.68
CA VAL A 51 -5.47 -3.89 -10.88
C VAL A 51 -6.17 -2.58 -11.30
N ALA A 52 -6.50 -2.45 -12.58
CA ALA A 52 -7.20 -1.29 -13.12
C ALA A 52 -8.60 -1.10 -12.51
N GLY A 53 -9.35 -2.19 -12.28
CA GLY A 53 -10.65 -2.13 -11.60
C GLY A 53 -10.54 -1.68 -10.15
N LEU A 54 -9.49 -2.13 -9.44
CA LEU A 54 -9.19 -1.65 -8.09
C LEU A 54 -8.79 -0.17 -8.09
N ALA A 55 -8.00 0.26 -9.09
CA ALA A 55 -7.60 1.65 -9.27
C ALA A 55 -8.80 2.57 -9.55
N ALA A 56 -9.75 2.13 -10.37
CA ALA A 56 -10.99 2.85 -10.63
C ALA A 56 -11.83 3.05 -9.35
N ALA A 57 -11.96 2.01 -8.53
CA ALA A 57 -12.64 2.12 -7.23
C ALA A 57 -11.91 3.06 -6.26
N LEU A 58 -10.58 3.05 -6.25
CA LEU A 58 -9.77 3.98 -5.46
C LEU A 58 -9.92 5.42 -5.94
N ARG A 59 -9.99 5.63 -7.26
CA ARG A 59 -10.17 6.96 -7.86
C ARG A 59 -11.39 7.69 -7.30
N GLU A 60 -12.52 7.00 -7.19
CA GLU A 60 -13.76 7.58 -6.66
C GLU A 60 -13.55 8.13 -5.24
N GLU A 61 -12.85 7.38 -4.40
CA GLU A 61 -12.52 7.80 -3.03
C GLU A 61 -11.59 9.02 -3.00
N VAL A 62 -10.59 9.05 -3.90
CA VAL A 62 -9.59 10.12 -3.96
C VAL A 62 -10.21 11.43 -4.48
N VAL A 63 -11.00 11.39 -5.56
CA VAL A 63 -11.57 12.61 -6.16
C VAL A 63 -12.57 13.31 -5.26
N ALA A 64 -13.22 12.58 -4.34
CA ALA A 64 -14.15 13.14 -3.37
C ALA A 64 -13.50 14.03 -2.31
N LEU A 65 -12.17 13.98 -2.17
CA LEU A 65 -11.44 14.72 -1.14
C LEU A 65 -10.94 16.07 -1.67
N PRO A 66 -10.81 17.09 -0.82
CA PRO A 66 -10.16 18.35 -1.21
C PRO A 66 -8.64 18.17 -1.36
N ARG A 67 -7.98 19.08 -2.05
CA ARG A 67 -6.51 19.18 -2.09
C ARG A 67 -5.97 19.93 -0.86
N PRO A 68 -4.72 19.69 -0.44
CA PRO A 68 -3.74 18.77 -1.05
C PRO A 68 -3.98 17.29 -0.66
N ARG A 69 -3.73 16.38 -1.61
CA ARG A 69 -3.92 14.93 -1.47
C ARG A 69 -2.59 14.21 -1.56
N VAL A 70 -2.30 13.33 -0.62
CA VAL A 70 -1.15 12.42 -0.68
C VAL A 70 -1.65 10.99 -0.63
N LEU A 71 -1.27 10.18 -1.60
CA LEU A 71 -1.62 8.77 -1.66
C LEU A 71 -0.52 7.94 -1.00
N LEU A 72 -0.88 7.12 -0.02
CA LEU A 72 -0.01 6.18 0.66
C LEU A 72 -0.43 4.76 0.27
N GLY A 73 0.38 4.06 -0.51
CA GLY A 73 0.13 2.67 -0.89
C GLY A 73 1.03 1.71 -0.11
N HIS A 74 0.43 0.85 0.74
CA HIS A 74 1.13 -0.21 1.44
C HIS A 74 0.94 -1.56 0.74
N GLY A 75 2.02 -2.30 0.50
CA GLY A 75 1.94 -3.60 -0.16
C GLY A 75 1.28 -3.50 -1.54
N ILE A 76 0.17 -4.25 -1.78
CA ILE A 76 -0.60 -4.16 -3.04
C ILE A 76 -1.24 -2.78 -3.24
N GLY A 77 -1.51 -2.05 -2.15
CA GLY A 77 -2.01 -0.67 -2.25
C GLY A 77 -1.06 0.23 -3.03
N GLY A 78 0.25 -0.06 -2.99
CA GLY A 78 1.25 0.59 -3.83
C GLY A 78 1.07 0.29 -5.31
N SER A 79 0.73 -0.95 -5.67
CA SER A 79 0.45 -1.35 -7.06
C SER A 79 -0.82 -0.68 -7.59
N VAL A 80 -1.88 -0.64 -6.76
CA VAL A 80 -3.13 0.03 -7.13
C VAL A 80 -2.93 1.54 -7.27
N ALA A 81 -2.12 2.15 -6.41
CA ALA A 81 -1.76 3.56 -6.51
C ALA A 81 -0.98 3.87 -7.80
N LEU A 82 0.00 3.02 -8.17
CA LEU A 82 0.75 3.18 -9.42
C LEU A 82 -0.15 3.04 -10.65
N GLU A 83 -1.05 2.06 -10.66
CA GLU A 83 -2.02 1.88 -11.74
C GLU A 83 -2.89 3.13 -11.91
N LEU A 84 -3.43 3.67 -10.81
CA LEU A 84 -4.23 4.89 -10.84
C LEU A 84 -3.44 6.07 -11.40
N LEU A 85 -2.23 6.29 -10.90
CA LEU A 85 -1.41 7.43 -11.27
C LEU A 85 -0.72 7.27 -12.64
N SER A 86 -0.75 6.08 -13.23
CA SER A 86 -0.32 5.83 -14.60
C SER A 86 -1.18 6.60 -15.62
N SER A 87 -2.47 6.74 -15.34
CA SER A 87 -3.41 7.45 -16.19
C SER A 87 -3.70 8.89 -15.71
N GLU A 88 -3.61 9.12 -14.41
CA GLU A 88 -3.95 10.41 -13.80
C GLU A 88 -2.86 10.85 -12.79
N PRO A 89 -1.64 11.17 -13.26
CA PRO A 89 -0.52 11.53 -12.36
C PRO A 89 -0.79 12.79 -11.53
N ASP A 90 -1.62 13.68 -12.05
CA ASP A 90 -2.01 14.94 -11.39
C ASP A 90 -3.15 14.80 -10.38
N LEU A 91 -3.67 13.58 -10.17
CA LEU A 91 -4.77 13.34 -9.24
C LEU A 91 -4.39 13.67 -7.80
N VAL A 92 -3.11 13.51 -7.44
CA VAL A 92 -2.56 13.75 -6.10
C VAL A 92 -1.37 14.71 -6.12
N ASP A 93 -1.03 15.25 -4.96
CA ASP A 93 0.11 16.14 -4.77
C ASP A 93 1.36 15.39 -4.31
N GLY A 94 1.24 14.08 -4.06
CA GLY A 94 2.37 13.23 -3.72
C GLY A 94 2.00 11.77 -3.55
N LEU A 95 3.02 10.90 -3.67
CA LEU A 95 2.89 9.45 -3.52
C LEU A 95 3.88 8.91 -2.49
N VAL A 96 3.40 8.12 -1.54
CA VAL A 96 4.23 7.32 -0.64
C VAL A 96 4.03 5.85 -0.98
N LEU A 97 5.07 5.17 -1.39
CA LEU A 97 5.09 3.71 -1.57
C LEU A 97 5.73 3.08 -0.34
N HIS A 98 4.94 2.50 0.55
CA HIS A 98 5.45 1.80 1.73
C HIS A 98 5.48 0.30 1.47
N ALA A 99 6.70 -0.27 1.41
CA ALA A 99 6.94 -1.67 1.13
C ALA A 99 5.99 -2.20 0.03
N PRO A 100 5.98 -1.58 -1.17
CA PRO A 100 5.05 -1.95 -2.22
C PRO A 100 5.37 -3.35 -2.75
N VAL A 101 4.35 -4.08 -3.18
CA VAL A 101 4.45 -5.40 -3.81
C VAL A 101 3.97 -5.32 -5.26
N GLY A 102 4.43 -6.21 -6.11
CA GLY A 102 3.91 -6.33 -7.48
C GLY A 102 4.97 -6.31 -8.56
N THR A 103 6.24 -6.09 -8.18
CA THR A 103 7.32 -6.19 -9.15
C THR A 103 7.46 -7.65 -9.60
N ARG A 104 6.83 -7.98 -10.74
CA ARG A 104 7.02 -9.27 -11.40
C ARG A 104 6.78 -10.47 -10.48
N LEU A 105 5.65 -10.50 -9.76
CA LEU A 105 5.33 -11.59 -8.81
C LEU A 105 5.37 -12.97 -9.48
N ASP A 106 4.94 -13.07 -10.71
CA ASP A 106 4.92 -14.30 -11.50
C ASP A 106 6.31 -14.86 -11.83
N THR A 107 7.37 -14.07 -11.69
CA THR A 107 8.77 -14.52 -11.89
C THR A 107 9.45 -14.99 -10.59
N ARG A 108 8.89 -14.65 -9.40
CA ARG A 108 9.45 -14.97 -8.10
C ARG A 108 9.11 -16.40 -7.67
N TRP A 109 10.06 -17.08 -6.99
CA TRP A 109 9.89 -18.50 -6.62
C TRP A 109 8.69 -18.73 -5.69
N PHE A 110 8.51 -17.91 -4.67
CA PHE A 110 7.44 -18.10 -3.69
C PHE A 110 6.04 -17.82 -4.30
N PRO A 111 5.77 -16.68 -4.96
CA PRO A 111 4.53 -16.48 -5.69
C PRO A 111 4.25 -17.56 -6.76
N ARG A 112 5.28 -18.12 -7.40
CA ARG A 112 5.11 -19.23 -8.34
C ARG A 112 4.55 -20.49 -7.68
N LEU A 113 4.89 -20.77 -6.41
CA LEU A 113 4.28 -21.85 -5.65
C LEU A 113 2.79 -21.62 -5.39
N LEU A 114 2.35 -20.36 -5.38
CA LEU A 114 0.97 -19.96 -5.17
C LEU A 114 0.14 -19.92 -6.47
N ARG A 115 0.67 -20.34 -7.62
CA ARG A 115 -0.08 -20.39 -8.89
C ARG A 115 -1.34 -21.26 -8.84
N PRO A 116 -1.33 -22.47 -8.27
CA PRO A 116 -2.55 -23.26 -8.18
C PRO A 116 -3.56 -22.61 -7.21
N ARG A 117 -4.80 -22.41 -7.64
CA ARG A 117 -5.85 -21.76 -6.84
C ARG A 117 -6.09 -22.45 -5.49
N TRP A 118 -5.98 -23.78 -5.45
CA TRP A 118 -6.15 -24.51 -4.21
C TRP A 118 -5.03 -24.25 -3.21
N VAL A 119 -3.78 -24.02 -3.67
CA VAL A 119 -2.66 -23.62 -2.79
C VAL A 119 -2.93 -22.24 -2.20
N ARG A 120 -3.36 -21.27 -3.00
CA ARG A 120 -3.72 -19.94 -2.52
C ARG A 120 -4.81 -20.00 -1.46
N ARG A 121 -5.84 -20.80 -1.73
CA ARG A 121 -6.94 -21.01 -0.76
C ARG A 121 -6.43 -21.66 0.52
N ALA A 122 -5.58 -22.68 0.43
CA ALA A 122 -4.99 -23.31 1.59
C ALA A 122 -4.14 -22.35 2.42
N VAL A 123 -3.33 -21.50 1.75
CA VAL A 123 -2.54 -20.46 2.41
C VAL A 123 -3.45 -19.41 3.08
N GLN A 124 -4.48 -18.95 2.40
CA GLN A 124 -5.44 -17.99 2.94
C GLN A 124 -6.14 -18.54 4.19
N VAL A 125 -6.65 -19.75 4.13
CA VAL A 125 -7.25 -20.46 5.26
C VAL A 125 -6.22 -20.67 6.38
N GLY A 126 -4.99 -21.04 6.03
CA GLY A 126 -3.89 -21.21 6.99
C GLY A 126 -3.57 -19.93 7.74
N ILE A 127 -3.51 -18.78 7.04
CA ILE A 127 -3.24 -17.47 7.65
C ILE A 127 -4.38 -17.08 8.60
N SER A 128 -5.64 -17.27 8.21
CA SER A 128 -6.80 -16.93 9.03
C SER A 128 -7.11 -17.96 10.14
N SER A 129 -6.41 -19.11 10.16
CA SER A 129 -6.67 -20.19 11.12
C SER A 129 -6.28 -19.81 12.55
N PRO A 130 -7.20 -19.88 13.52
CA PRO A 130 -6.88 -19.68 14.92
C PRO A 130 -5.83 -20.68 15.45
N VAL A 131 -5.79 -21.90 14.91
CA VAL A 131 -4.83 -22.95 15.30
C VAL A 131 -3.40 -22.58 14.94
N LEU A 132 -3.20 -21.91 13.78
CA LEU A 132 -1.88 -21.49 13.31
C LEU A 132 -1.49 -20.10 13.82
N ARG A 133 -2.37 -19.40 14.53
CA ARG A 133 -2.09 -18.06 15.08
C ARG A 133 -0.81 -17.95 15.89
N PRO A 134 -0.43 -18.93 16.77
CA PRO A 134 0.84 -18.86 17.49
C PRO A 134 2.07 -18.88 16.58
N LEU A 135 1.98 -19.56 15.43
CA LEU A 135 3.04 -19.57 14.41
C LEU A 135 3.15 -18.19 13.74
N TRP A 136 2.02 -17.63 13.33
CA TRP A 136 1.99 -16.32 12.65
C TRP A 136 2.44 -15.18 13.57
N ARG A 137 2.12 -15.26 14.86
CA ARG A 137 2.62 -14.31 15.87
C ARG A 137 4.15 -14.31 16.00
N ARG A 138 4.80 -15.43 15.72
CA ARG A 138 6.26 -15.54 15.77
C ARG A 138 6.94 -15.12 14.48
N THR A 139 6.20 -15.03 13.39
CA THR A 139 6.74 -14.84 12.04
C THR A 139 6.23 -13.55 11.40
N ILE A 140 4.98 -13.50 10.96
CA ILE A 140 4.43 -12.42 10.13
C ILE A 140 3.97 -11.21 10.98
N VAL A 141 3.33 -11.48 12.12
CA VAL A 141 2.73 -10.44 12.98
C VAL A 141 3.44 -10.34 14.34
N ARG A 142 4.71 -10.64 14.36
CA ARG A 142 5.52 -10.73 15.58
C ARG A 142 5.40 -9.50 16.47
N ASP A 143 5.42 -8.32 15.87
CA ASP A 143 5.45 -7.05 16.57
C ASP A 143 4.07 -6.37 16.62
N VAL A 144 3.02 -7.06 16.14
CA VAL A 144 1.64 -6.55 16.18
C VAL A 144 0.99 -6.94 17.52
N PRO A 145 0.55 -5.96 18.34
CA PRO A 145 -0.04 -6.26 19.63
C PRO A 145 -1.44 -6.88 19.52
N ALA A 146 -1.81 -7.73 20.51
CA ALA A 146 -3.18 -8.17 20.67
C ALA A 146 -4.09 -6.98 21.09
N PRO A 147 -5.35 -6.89 20.61
CA PRO A 147 -6.08 -7.84 19.75
C PRO A 147 -5.86 -7.65 18.24
N PHE A 148 -5.03 -6.68 17.81
CA PHE A 148 -4.84 -6.32 16.39
C PHE A 148 -4.26 -7.48 15.57
N ASP A 149 -3.43 -8.33 16.16
CA ASP A 149 -2.93 -9.54 15.51
C ASP A 149 -4.05 -10.49 15.12
N ALA A 150 -5.05 -10.64 15.97
CA ALA A 150 -6.22 -11.49 15.69
C ALA A 150 -7.08 -10.91 14.57
N GLN A 151 -7.36 -9.63 14.63
CA GLN A 151 -8.12 -8.91 13.60
C GLN A 151 -7.38 -8.95 12.25
N PHE A 152 -6.05 -8.77 12.29
CA PHE A 152 -5.18 -8.87 11.12
C PHE A 152 -5.33 -10.22 10.43
N LEU A 153 -5.20 -11.31 11.19
CA LEU A 153 -5.24 -12.66 10.64
C LEU A 153 -6.66 -13.02 10.15
N ALA A 154 -7.69 -12.61 10.88
CA ALA A 154 -9.09 -12.86 10.51
C ALA A 154 -9.47 -12.19 9.19
N ALA A 155 -8.92 -11.00 8.90
CA ALA A 155 -9.21 -10.27 7.67
C ALA A 155 -8.84 -11.05 6.37
N TYR A 156 -7.94 -12.02 6.45
CA TYR A 156 -7.62 -12.87 5.30
C TYR A 156 -8.76 -13.83 4.94
N ALA A 157 -9.61 -14.22 5.88
CA ALA A 157 -10.73 -15.12 5.61
C ALA A 157 -11.69 -14.53 4.58
N ASP A 158 -11.93 -13.22 4.69
CA ASP A 158 -12.91 -12.47 3.88
C ASP A 158 -12.28 -11.73 2.70
N ALA A 159 -10.99 -12.00 2.39
CA ALA A 159 -10.29 -11.38 1.30
C ALA A 159 -10.50 -12.14 -0.02
N GLU A 160 -11.62 -11.86 -0.71
CA GLU A 160 -11.96 -12.49 -2.01
C GLU A 160 -10.87 -12.26 -3.06
N ALA A 161 -10.31 -11.04 -3.11
CA ALA A 161 -9.26 -10.67 -4.04
C ALA A 161 -7.87 -11.20 -3.67
N PHE A 162 -7.68 -11.81 -2.48
CA PHE A 162 -6.36 -12.29 -2.04
C PHE A 162 -5.64 -13.13 -3.08
N GLY A 163 -6.34 -14.12 -3.63
CA GLY A 163 -5.77 -15.03 -4.64
C GLY A 163 -5.62 -14.39 -6.03
N ALA A 164 -6.56 -13.53 -6.40
CA ALA A 164 -6.58 -12.89 -7.71
C ALA A 164 -5.38 -11.96 -7.92
N MET A 165 -4.87 -11.31 -6.86
CA MET A 165 -3.68 -10.46 -6.94
C MET A 165 -2.46 -11.17 -7.52
N PHE A 166 -2.33 -12.50 -7.34
CA PHE A 166 -1.22 -13.27 -7.92
C PHE A 166 -1.38 -13.51 -9.44
N ASP A 167 -2.58 -13.37 -9.96
CA ASP A 167 -2.83 -13.43 -11.41
C ASP A 167 -2.73 -12.04 -12.05
N TRP A 168 -3.03 -10.98 -11.32
CA TRP A 168 -3.05 -9.61 -11.82
C TRP A 168 -1.69 -8.92 -11.79
N LEU A 169 -0.87 -9.14 -10.75
CA LEU A 169 0.44 -8.51 -10.59
C LEU A 169 1.54 -9.30 -11.31
N THR A 170 1.50 -9.27 -12.63
CA THR A 170 2.46 -9.97 -13.51
C THR A 170 3.62 -9.08 -13.92
N ALA A 171 4.67 -9.68 -14.50
CA ALA A 171 5.76 -8.92 -15.12
C ALA A 171 5.23 -8.03 -16.25
N THR A 172 4.31 -8.54 -17.07
CA THR A 172 3.70 -7.78 -18.17
C THR A 172 2.96 -6.54 -17.66
N TRP A 173 2.18 -6.69 -16.58
CA TRP A 173 1.52 -5.54 -15.95
C TRP A 173 2.54 -4.51 -15.47
N PHE A 174 3.54 -4.94 -14.71
CA PHE A 174 4.51 -4.03 -14.11
C PHE A 174 5.39 -3.32 -15.16
N ASP A 175 5.83 -4.07 -16.16
CA ASP A 175 6.67 -3.53 -17.24
C ASP A 175 5.89 -2.59 -18.18
N GLY A 176 4.56 -2.71 -18.21
CA GLY A 176 3.65 -1.83 -18.94
C GLY A 176 3.38 -0.48 -18.25
N LEU A 177 3.73 -0.32 -16.98
CA LEU A 177 3.52 0.94 -16.27
C LEU A 177 4.45 2.05 -16.83
N PRO A 178 3.93 3.26 -17.07
CA PRO A 178 4.73 4.38 -17.51
C PRO A 178 5.68 4.88 -16.42
N VAL A 179 6.72 5.58 -16.83
CA VAL A 179 7.55 6.37 -15.90
C VAL A 179 6.79 7.62 -15.49
N LEU A 180 6.82 7.96 -14.21
CA LEU A 180 6.18 9.13 -13.60
C LEU A 180 7.28 10.08 -13.08
N PRO A 181 7.96 10.83 -13.98
CA PRO A 181 9.19 11.55 -13.62
C PRO A 181 8.93 12.75 -12.70
N ASP A 182 7.77 13.38 -12.82
CA ASP A 182 7.46 14.63 -12.15
C ASP A 182 6.57 14.49 -10.91
N LEU A 183 6.12 13.25 -10.63
CA LEU A 183 5.32 12.98 -9.44
C LEU A 183 6.22 13.04 -8.18
N PRO A 184 5.96 13.97 -7.23
CA PRO A 184 6.65 13.95 -5.94
C PRO A 184 6.38 12.63 -5.22
N ALA A 185 7.41 11.84 -4.95
CA ALA A 185 7.23 10.52 -4.37
C ALA A 185 8.29 10.19 -3.32
N THR A 186 7.94 9.28 -2.42
CA THR A 186 8.86 8.66 -1.45
C THR A 186 8.65 7.15 -1.44
N ILE A 187 9.73 6.38 -1.58
CA ILE A 187 9.75 4.93 -1.41
C ILE A 187 10.21 4.65 0.02
N LEU A 188 9.29 4.17 0.86
CA LEU A 188 9.50 3.94 2.28
C LEU A 188 9.61 2.44 2.55
N TRP A 189 10.59 2.03 3.38
CA TRP A 189 10.79 0.62 3.72
C TRP A 189 11.26 0.45 5.16
N GLY A 190 10.78 -0.60 5.83
CA GLY A 190 11.32 -1.02 7.12
C GLY A 190 12.63 -1.79 6.94
N GLU A 191 13.63 -1.52 7.78
CA GLU A 191 14.91 -2.24 7.76
C GLU A 191 14.72 -3.73 8.09
N ASP A 192 13.80 -4.01 9.03
CA ASP A 192 13.49 -5.36 9.52
C ASP A 192 12.30 -6.02 8.79
N ASP A 193 11.92 -5.51 7.60
CA ASP A 193 10.85 -6.10 6.81
C ASP A 193 11.23 -7.49 6.31
N ARG A 194 10.60 -8.52 6.89
CA ARG A 194 10.79 -9.94 6.55
C ARG A 194 9.73 -10.49 5.59
N VAL A 195 8.73 -9.67 5.25
CA VAL A 195 7.65 -10.05 4.34
C VAL A 195 8.03 -9.68 2.91
N LEU A 196 8.51 -8.45 2.71
CA LEU A 196 8.92 -7.94 1.41
C LEU A 196 10.35 -7.41 1.48
N GLY A 197 11.25 -8.07 0.78
CA GLY A 197 12.64 -7.65 0.70
C GLY A 197 12.81 -6.32 -0.04
N ALA A 198 13.75 -5.51 0.43
CA ALA A 198 14.08 -4.21 -0.14
C ALA A 198 14.77 -4.29 -1.53
N ASP A 199 15.06 -5.50 -2.03
CA ASP A 199 15.61 -5.78 -3.36
C ASP A 199 14.72 -5.25 -4.49
N GLN A 200 13.41 -5.08 -4.22
CA GLN A 200 12.43 -4.57 -5.16
C GLN A 200 12.51 -3.05 -5.40
N ARG A 201 13.23 -2.30 -4.59
CA ARG A 201 13.31 -0.83 -4.68
C ARG A 201 13.80 -0.34 -6.05
N ALA A 202 14.77 -1.02 -6.61
CA ALA A 202 15.35 -0.64 -7.91
C ALA A 202 14.29 -0.65 -9.04
N ASP A 203 13.34 -1.58 -8.97
CA ASP A 203 12.25 -1.67 -9.94
C ASP A 203 11.32 -0.45 -9.81
N TYR A 204 10.97 -0.05 -8.58
CA TYR A 204 10.12 1.13 -8.35
C TYR A 204 10.83 2.44 -8.69
N ARG A 205 12.16 2.51 -8.48
CA ARG A 205 12.95 3.67 -8.89
C ARG A 205 12.90 3.89 -10.41
N ARG A 206 12.81 2.82 -11.20
CA ARG A 206 12.61 2.95 -12.66
C ARG A 206 11.34 3.70 -13.00
N LEU A 207 10.25 3.50 -12.25
CA LEU A 207 8.98 4.19 -12.48
C LEU A 207 8.96 5.60 -11.88
N LEU A 208 9.68 5.81 -10.79
CA LEU A 208 9.71 7.04 -10.01
C LEU A 208 11.16 7.53 -9.84
N PRO A 209 11.82 8.02 -10.90
CA PRO A 209 13.26 8.29 -10.90
C PRO A 209 13.68 9.42 -9.93
N ARG A 210 12.75 10.30 -9.56
CA ARG A 210 12.98 11.39 -8.59
C ARG A 210 12.44 11.10 -7.19
N ALA A 211 11.98 9.87 -6.92
CA ALA A 211 11.50 9.52 -5.60
C ALA A 211 12.63 9.54 -4.58
N ASP A 212 12.35 10.10 -3.41
CA ASP A 212 13.22 9.87 -2.25
C ASP A 212 13.11 8.43 -1.79
N GLU A 213 14.22 7.88 -1.32
CA GLU A 213 14.22 6.57 -0.68
C GLU A 213 14.51 6.73 0.81
N ARG A 214 13.67 6.09 1.62
CA ARG A 214 13.83 6.10 3.07
C ARG A 214 13.73 4.69 3.64
N THR A 215 14.77 4.26 4.33
CA THR A 215 14.76 3.07 5.19
C THR A 215 14.58 3.52 6.63
N VAL A 216 13.65 2.88 7.35
CA VAL A 216 13.43 3.20 8.76
C VAL A 216 13.93 2.05 9.62
N PRO A 217 14.93 2.29 10.48
CA PRO A 217 15.45 1.28 11.39
C PRO A 217 14.36 0.75 12.34
N GLY A 218 14.42 -0.54 12.64
CA GLY A 218 13.51 -1.20 13.58
C GLY A 218 12.08 -1.43 13.05
N TRP A 219 11.72 -0.96 11.87
CA TRP A 219 10.43 -1.23 11.29
C TRP A 219 10.39 -2.58 10.58
N GLY A 220 9.40 -3.42 10.94
CA GLY A 220 8.97 -4.57 10.15
C GLY A 220 8.02 -4.15 9.02
N HIS A 221 7.22 -5.12 8.55
CA HIS A 221 6.26 -4.87 7.46
C HIS A 221 5.01 -4.09 7.87
N PHE A 222 4.65 -4.10 9.16
CA PHE A 222 3.40 -3.51 9.67
C PHE A 222 3.62 -2.47 10.76
N PRO A 223 4.50 -1.45 10.58
CA PRO A 223 4.75 -0.43 11.60
C PRO A 223 3.50 0.37 11.94
N MET A 224 2.53 0.52 11.02
CA MET A 224 1.24 1.17 11.29
C MET A 224 0.43 0.47 12.40
N LEU A 225 0.75 -0.80 12.72
CA LEU A 225 0.13 -1.57 13.78
C LEU A 225 1.04 -1.77 15.00
N SER A 226 2.34 -1.99 14.80
CA SER A 226 3.29 -2.25 15.87
C SER A 226 3.77 -0.98 16.56
N ASP A 227 4.03 0.09 15.80
CA ASP A 227 4.47 1.39 16.30
C ASP A 227 3.76 2.53 15.54
N PRO A 228 2.45 2.71 15.77
CA PRO A 228 1.66 3.69 15.04
C PRO A 228 2.10 5.14 15.28
N HIS A 229 2.70 5.43 16.45
CA HIS A 229 3.21 6.77 16.77
C HIS A 229 4.37 7.14 15.84
N ALA A 230 5.45 6.37 15.85
CA ALA A 230 6.58 6.63 14.97
C ALA A 230 6.19 6.56 13.48
N TYR A 231 5.26 5.66 13.13
CA TYR A 231 4.72 5.58 11.76
C TYR A 231 3.98 6.85 11.37
N GLY A 232 3.11 7.36 12.25
CA GLY A 232 2.35 8.59 12.05
C GLY A 232 3.24 9.81 11.84
N GLU A 233 4.25 9.98 12.69
CA GLU A 233 5.23 11.07 12.57
C GLU A 233 5.97 11.03 11.23
N VAL A 234 6.49 9.86 10.85
CA VAL A 234 7.24 9.68 9.59
C VAL A 234 6.35 9.97 8.39
N VAL A 235 5.16 9.37 8.33
CA VAL A 235 4.26 9.52 7.18
C VAL A 235 3.72 10.94 7.06
N ALA A 236 3.36 11.58 8.18
CA ALA A 236 2.93 12.97 8.17
C ALA A 236 4.06 13.91 7.71
N GLY A 237 5.28 13.70 8.18
CA GLY A 237 6.45 14.46 7.75
C GLY A 237 6.74 14.32 6.26
N VAL A 238 6.65 13.10 5.73
CA VAL A 238 6.79 12.82 4.30
C VAL A 238 5.68 13.49 3.50
N ALA A 239 4.41 13.34 3.92
CA ALA A 239 3.27 13.92 3.23
C ALA A 239 3.38 15.45 3.09
N ARG A 240 3.76 16.15 4.18
CA ARG A 240 4.00 17.60 4.15
C ARG A 240 5.13 17.97 3.18
N THR A 241 6.18 17.18 3.13
CA THR A 241 7.32 17.43 2.23
C THR A 241 6.92 17.30 0.77
N LEU A 242 6.13 16.26 0.44
CA LEU A 242 5.64 16.04 -0.92
C LEU A 242 4.71 17.17 -1.37
N VAL A 243 3.79 17.62 -0.51
CA VAL A 243 2.90 18.75 -0.80
C VAL A 243 3.69 20.04 -1.05
N ARG A 244 4.72 20.34 -0.27
CA ARG A 244 5.59 21.50 -0.52
C ARG A 244 6.26 21.42 -1.88
N ARG A 245 6.85 20.27 -2.23
CA ARG A 245 7.49 20.05 -3.53
C ARG A 245 6.51 20.23 -4.70
N ALA A 246 5.28 19.75 -4.56
CA ALA A 246 4.26 19.92 -5.57
C ALA A 246 3.86 21.38 -5.78
N SER A 247 4.08 22.24 -4.77
CA SER A 247 3.75 23.67 -4.79
C SER A 247 4.91 24.55 -5.27
N GLU A 248 6.12 24.00 -5.43
CA GLU A 248 7.30 24.75 -5.86
C GLU A 248 7.22 25.05 -7.39
N PRO A 249 7.40 26.30 -7.82
CA PRO A 249 7.45 26.65 -9.26
C PRO A 249 8.68 26.00 -9.90
N GLY A 250 8.51 25.15 -10.89
CA GLY A 250 9.61 24.51 -11.63
C GLY A 250 9.49 22.99 -11.76
N THR A 251 8.50 22.35 -11.19
CA THR A 251 8.21 20.93 -11.34
C THR A 251 7.23 20.63 -12.48
N GLY A 252 7.44 21.18 -13.69
CA GLY A 252 6.81 20.69 -14.92
C GLY A 252 5.28 20.85 -15.08
N ARG A 253 4.58 21.51 -14.16
CA ARG A 253 3.16 21.83 -14.33
C ARG A 253 3.00 23.14 -15.10
N GLU A 254 3.21 23.12 -16.43
CA GLU A 254 2.63 24.13 -17.28
C GLU A 254 1.11 23.97 -17.24
N ALA A 255 0.41 25.04 -16.89
CA ALA A 255 -1.04 25.10 -16.89
C ALA A 255 -1.55 24.80 -18.30
N SER A 256 -2.21 23.66 -18.48
CA SER A 256 -2.98 23.33 -19.69
C SER A 256 -4.44 23.67 -19.48
#